data_76d40882f9643b4152af42d4bbe96b30
#
_entry.id   76d40882f9643b4152af42d4bbe96b30
#
_cell.length_a   1.000
_cell.length_b   1.000
_cell.length_c   1.000
_cell.angle_alpha   90.00
_cell.angle_beta   90.00
_cell.angle_gamma   90.00
#
_symmetry.space_group_name_H-M   'P 1'
#
loop_
_entity.id
_entity.type
_entity.pdbx_description
1 polymer ?
#
loop_
_entity_poly.entity_id
_entity_poly.type
_entity_poly.pdbx_seq_one_letter_code
_entity_poly.pdbx_strand_id
1 'polypeptide(L)'
;MKKYILTIFILLSCSENNDNEPEILQKRSELIIENNVFKISYNENKEQPNWIEYTVKDFVKVADRGNMDFYLEDGVWTSNDADYYNNPWDKGHMAPAGSFTDSWSNLEQTFSFVNCALQKDNLNRGEWRELEEQVRDWAKNSGPIKVRIELKFSPESVVLSTGATVPDGFYKFLEFNDGSKKCYYFLNQNTEKNWDLYEINCN
;
A
#
# COMPACT_ATOMS: atom_id res chain seq x y z
N MET A 1 -30.86 -59.88 56.62
CA MET A 1 -31.12 -58.87 55.55
C MET A 1 -29.77 -58.23 55.22
N LYS A 2 -29.16 -58.61 54.11
CA LYS A 2 -27.85 -58.00 53.66
C LYS A 2 -28.17 -56.84 52.73
N LYS A 3 -27.76 -55.63 53.10
CA LYS A 3 -27.82 -54.44 52.24
C LYS A 3 -26.61 -54.42 51.34
N TYR A 4 -26.85 -54.43 50.02
CA TYR A 4 -25.82 -54.17 49.02
C TYR A 4 -25.76 -52.69 48.71
N ILE A 5 -24.60 -52.05 48.94
CA ILE A 5 -24.30 -50.69 48.54
C ILE A 5 -23.78 -50.73 47.12
N LEU A 6 -24.51 -50.16 46.21
CA LEU A 6 -24.08 -50.02 44.81
C LEU A 6 -23.24 -48.73 44.65
N THR A 7 -21.95 -48.88 44.48
CA THR A 7 -21.03 -47.76 44.24
C THR A 7 -21.01 -47.48 42.75
N ILE A 8 -21.58 -46.32 42.34
CA ILE A 8 -21.52 -45.85 40.94
C ILE A 8 -20.21 -45.12 40.75
N PHE A 9 -19.32 -45.66 39.92
CA PHE A 9 -18.13 -44.98 39.43
C PHE A 9 -18.55 -44.09 38.24
N ILE A 10 -18.52 -42.78 38.44
CA ILE A 10 -18.62 -41.79 37.34
C ILE A 10 -17.23 -41.65 36.74
N LEU A 11 -17.04 -42.20 35.54
CA LEU A 11 -15.86 -41.93 34.74
C LEU A 11 -16.05 -40.54 34.11
N LEU A 12 -15.32 -39.52 34.66
CA LEU A 12 -15.13 -38.27 33.96
C LEU A 12 -14.18 -38.54 32.77
N SER A 13 -14.74 -38.58 31.58
CA SER A 13 -13.99 -38.49 30.35
C SER A 13 -13.56 -37.03 30.19
N CYS A 14 -12.31 -36.68 30.45
CA CYS A 14 -11.69 -35.50 29.95
C CYS A 14 -11.50 -35.67 28.45
N SER A 15 -12.31 -35.05 27.63
CA SER A 15 -11.99 -34.84 26.21
C SER A 15 -10.92 -33.75 26.15
N GLU A 16 -9.68 -34.10 25.90
CA GLU A 16 -8.66 -33.15 25.44
C GLU A 16 -9.07 -32.71 24.03
N ASN A 17 -9.65 -31.53 23.94
CA ASN A 17 -9.79 -30.82 22.67
C ASN A 17 -8.37 -30.38 22.27
N ASN A 18 -7.72 -31.15 21.43
CA ASN A 18 -6.55 -30.71 20.67
C ASN A 18 -7.05 -29.84 19.52
N ASP A 19 -7.46 -28.62 19.83
CA ASP A 19 -7.76 -27.56 18.83
C ASP A 19 -6.43 -26.96 18.32
N ASN A 20 -5.60 -27.80 17.69
CA ASN A 20 -4.50 -27.38 16.83
C ASN A 20 -4.95 -27.46 15.35
N GLU A 21 -6.10 -26.92 15.01
CA GLU A 21 -6.31 -26.51 13.63
C GLU A 21 -5.41 -25.29 13.40
N PRO A 22 -4.58 -25.27 12.33
CA PRO A 22 -3.80 -24.09 12.00
C PRO A 22 -4.79 -22.94 11.79
N GLU A 23 -4.64 -21.88 12.57
CA GLU A 23 -5.41 -20.65 12.40
C GLU A 23 -5.19 -20.17 10.95
N ILE A 24 -6.20 -20.39 10.11
CA ILE A 24 -6.18 -19.87 8.74
C ILE A 24 -6.24 -18.35 8.90
N LEU A 25 -5.08 -17.70 8.80
CA LEU A 25 -4.96 -16.23 8.82
C LEU A 25 -5.87 -15.67 7.72
N GLN A 26 -7.02 -15.17 8.12
CA GLN A 26 -7.97 -14.58 7.18
C GLN A 26 -7.37 -13.27 6.66
N LYS A 27 -7.22 -13.16 5.32
CA LYS A 27 -6.77 -11.92 4.67
C LYS A 27 -7.69 -10.75 5.02
N ARG A 28 -7.11 -9.62 5.38
CA ARG A 28 -7.80 -8.41 5.80
C ARG A 28 -8.08 -7.52 4.59
N SER A 29 -9.32 -7.06 4.41
CA SER A 29 -9.67 -6.10 3.35
C SER A 29 -9.28 -4.66 3.69
N GLU A 30 -9.02 -4.39 4.97
CA GLU A 30 -8.57 -3.11 5.49
C GLU A 30 -7.62 -3.32 6.67
N LEU A 31 -6.35 -3.11 6.43
CA LEU A 31 -5.30 -3.13 7.43
C LEU A 31 -4.64 -1.75 7.47
N ILE A 32 -4.73 -1.06 8.60
CA ILE A 32 -4.06 0.23 8.78
C ILE A 32 -2.63 0.00 9.25
N ILE A 33 -1.67 0.52 8.49
CA ILE A 33 -0.25 0.53 8.81
C ILE A 33 0.19 1.99 8.84
N GLU A 34 0.93 2.38 9.88
CA GLU A 34 1.44 3.74 10.03
C GLU A 34 2.88 3.71 10.50
N ASN A 35 3.71 4.50 9.84
CA ASN A 35 5.13 4.68 10.18
C ASN A 35 5.52 6.17 10.08
N ASN A 36 6.80 6.51 10.10
CA ASN A 36 7.26 7.90 10.04
C ASN A 36 7.04 8.57 8.67
N VAL A 37 6.79 7.80 7.62
CA VAL A 37 6.70 8.26 6.22
C VAL A 37 5.27 8.39 5.79
N PHE A 38 4.43 7.38 6.09
CA PHE A 38 3.07 7.29 5.59
C PHE A 38 2.12 6.61 6.57
N LYS A 39 0.84 6.85 6.34
CA LYS A 39 -0.26 6.05 6.85
C LYS A 39 -1.00 5.44 5.68
N ILE A 40 -1.28 4.13 5.74
CA ILE A 40 -1.85 3.38 4.63
C ILE A 40 -2.98 2.46 5.11
N SER A 41 -4.04 2.34 4.30
CA SER A 41 -5.00 1.25 4.38
C SER A 41 -4.63 0.24 3.31
N TYR A 42 -4.24 -0.95 3.72
CA TYR A 42 -3.82 -2.03 2.84
C TYR A 42 -4.89 -3.12 2.74
N ASN A 43 -5.08 -3.68 1.56
CA ASN A 43 -6.03 -4.74 1.26
C ASN A 43 -5.29 -6.02 0.89
N GLU A 44 -5.20 -6.95 1.83
CA GLU A 44 -4.52 -8.24 1.64
C GLU A 44 -5.24 -9.14 0.62
N ASN A 45 -6.57 -8.97 0.42
CA ASN A 45 -7.31 -9.74 -0.59
C ASN A 45 -6.95 -9.29 -2.02
N LYS A 46 -6.56 -8.02 -2.19
CA LYS A 46 -6.12 -7.47 -3.47
C LYS A 46 -4.60 -7.46 -3.60
N GLU A 47 -3.89 -7.60 -2.47
CA GLU A 47 -2.44 -7.43 -2.35
C GLU A 47 -1.99 -6.05 -2.85
N GLN A 48 -2.81 -5.03 -2.54
CA GLN A 48 -2.64 -3.64 -2.96
C GLN A 48 -3.12 -2.67 -1.89
N PRO A 49 -2.60 -1.43 -1.85
CA PRO A 49 -3.20 -0.37 -1.05
C PRO A 49 -4.66 -0.08 -1.44
N ASN A 50 -5.51 0.24 -0.45
CA ASN A 50 -6.76 0.96 -0.71
C ASN A 50 -6.46 2.45 -0.90
N TRP A 51 -5.70 3.02 0.05
CA TRP A 51 -5.25 4.42 0.02
C TRP A 51 -3.98 4.60 0.86
N ILE A 52 -3.27 5.68 0.61
CA ILE A 52 -2.10 6.12 1.38
C ILE A 52 -2.13 7.63 1.60
N GLU A 53 -1.64 8.08 2.74
CA GLU A 53 -1.45 9.47 3.12
C GLU A 53 0.00 9.71 3.56
N TYR A 54 0.59 10.81 3.09
CA TYR A 54 1.92 11.26 3.47
C TYR A 54 2.05 12.77 3.31
N THR A 55 3.17 13.34 3.80
CA THR A 55 3.45 14.77 3.64
C THR A 55 4.79 14.97 2.94
N VAL A 56 4.77 15.69 1.82
CA VAL A 56 5.98 16.13 1.13
C VAL A 56 6.45 17.44 1.74
N LYS A 57 7.74 17.51 2.09
CA LYS A 57 8.38 18.70 2.69
C LYS A 57 9.67 19.01 1.95
N ASP A 58 10.13 20.26 2.05
CA ASP A 58 11.50 20.60 1.69
C ASP A 58 12.47 20.05 2.74
N PHE A 59 13.60 19.51 2.31
CA PHE A 59 14.64 18.95 3.18
C PHE A 59 15.99 18.90 2.47
N VAL A 60 17.04 18.75 3.26
CA VAL A 60 18.38 18.46 2.73
C VAL A 60 18.49 16.95 2.48
N LYS A 61 18.83 16.58 1.25
CA LYS A 61 19.04 15.18 0.88
C LYS A 61 20.24 14.59 1.67
N VAL A 62 19.99 13.47 2.37
CA VAL A 62 20.99 12.74 3.19
C VAL A 62 21.23 11.34 2.65
N ALA A 63 20.18 10.70 2.12
CA ALA A 63 20.21 9.31 1.67
C ALA A 63 20.05 9.19 0.17
N ASP A 64 20.66 8.17 -0.40
CA ASP A 64 20.51 7.76 -1.80
C ASP A 64 19.95 6.34 -1.88
N ARG A 65 19.08 6.10 -2.86
CA ARG A 65 18.45 4.78 -3.10
C ARG A 65 19.49 3.66 -3.23
N GLY A 66 20.63 3.91 -3.93
CA GLY A 66 21.59 2.86 -4.21
C GLY A 66 20.95 1.64 -4.86
N ASN A 67 21.21 0.46 -4.27
CA ASN A 67 20.67 -0.82 -4.71
C ASN A 67 19.48 -1.29 -3.83
N MET A 68 18.76 -0.37 -3.17
CA MET A 68 17.57 -0.75 -2.40
C MET A 68 16.52 -1.41 -3.29
N ASP A 69 15.95 -2.50 -2.82
CA ASP A 69 14.82 -3.20 -3.42
C ASP A 69 13.69 -3.31 -2.40
N PHE A 70 12.50 -3.66 -2.85
CA PHE A 70 11.33 -3.79 -1.99
C PHE A 70 11.44 -4.98 -1.05
N TYR A 71 10.97 -4.81 0.19
CA TYR A 71 10.92 -5.84 1.22
C TYR A 71 9.48 -6.14 1.64
N LEU A 72 9.26 -7.34 2.14
CA LEU A 72 7.98 -7.80 2.68
C LEU A 72 7.81 -7.32 4.12
N GLU A 73 6.62 -6.87 4.48
CA GLU A 73 6.27 -6.57 5.89
C GLU A 73 5.87 -7.86 6.62
N ASP A 74 6.41 -8.04 7.81
CA ASP A 74 6.08 -9.19 8.65
C ASP A 74 4.59 -9.18 9.03
N GLY A 75 3.93 -10.32 8.82
CA GLY A 75 2.52 -10.50 9.17
C GLY A 75 1.53 -9.76 8.26
N VAL A 76 1.98 -9.30 7.10
CA VAL A 76 1.14 -8.67 6.07
C VAL A 76 1.23 -9.46 4.77
N TRP A 77 0.07 -9.84 4.23
CA TRP A 77 0.00 -10.49 2.93
C TRP A 77 0.03 -9.46 1.81
N THR A 78 1.18 -9.27 1.19
CA THR A 78 1.39 -8.26 0.13
C THR A 78 1.65 -8.89 -1.22
N SER A 79 1.61 -8.06 -2.30
CA SER A 79 2.29 -8.39 -3.55
C SER A 79 3.79 -8.60 -3.30
N ASN A 80 4.45 -9.27 -4.21
CA ASN A 80 5.87 -9.60 -4.13
C ASN A 80 6.50 -9.61 -5.55
N ASP A 81 7.78 -9.92 -5.67
CA ASP A 81 8.50 -9.88 -6.94
C ASP A 81 7.85 -10.69 -8.07
N ALA A 82 7.15 -11.79 -7.74
CA ALA A 82 6.51 -12.62 -8.77
C ALA A 82 5.36 -11.89 -9.48
N ASP A 83 4.71 -10.94 -8.80
CA ASP A 83 3.62 -10.13 -9.37
C ASP A 83 4.10 -9.15 -10.44
N TYR A 84 5.39 -8.83 -10.46
CA TYR A 84 6.00 -7.86 -11.37
C TYR A 84 6.87 -8.52 -12.44
N TYR A 85 6.96 -9.86 -12.43
CA TYR A 85 7.83 -10.57 -13.35
C TYR A 85 7.17 -10.78 -14.71
N ASN A 86 7.88 -10.40 -15.79
CA ASN A 86 7.50 -10.65 -17.19
C ASN A 86 6.10 -10.11 -17.56
N ASN A 87 5.76 -8.93 -17.06
CA ASN A 87 4.51 -8.21 -17.35
C ASN A 87 4.77 -6.69 -17.42
N PRO A 88 3.78 -5.86 -17.83
CA PRO A 88 3.99 -4.43 -18.03
C PRO A 88 3.86 -3.58 -16.74
N TRP A 89 3.86 -4.20 -15.56
CA TRP A 89 3.67 -3.49 -14.31
C TRP A 89 5.01 -3.23 -13.62
N ASP A 90 5.23 -1.97 -13.24
CA ASP A 90 6.32 -1.59 -12.36
C ASP A 90 5.91 -1.73 -10.88
N LYS A 91 6.90 -1.91 -10.00
CA LYS A 91 6.75 -1.69 -8.55
C LYS A 91 6.57 -0.18 -8.31
N GLY A 92 5.35 0.32 -8.51
CA GLY A 92 5.03 1.74 -8.38
C GLY A 92 4.96 2.18 -6.92
N HIS A 93 5.87 3.07 -6.50
CA HIS A 93 5.76 3.68 -5.17
C HIS A 93 4.51 4.56 -5.08
N MET A 94 3.73 4.42 -4.02
CA MET A 94 2.65 5.36 -3.71
C MET A 94 3.18 6.57 -2.95
N ALA A 95 3.94 6.38 -1.85
CA ALA A 95 4.77 7.42 -1.26
C ALA A 95 6.17 7.35 -1.91
N PRO A 96 6.55 8.34 -2.75
CA PRO A 96 7.72 8.23 -3.62
C PRO A 96 9.04 8.35 -2.84
N ALA A 97 9.98 7.46 -3.11
CA ALA A 97 11.31 7.44 -2.48
C ALA A 97 12.02 8.80 -2.53
N GLY A 98 11.90 9.54 -3.66
CA GLY A 98 12.51 10.85 -3.83
C GLY A 98 12.01 11.95 -2.88
N SER A 99 10.88 11.75 -2.21
CA SER A 99 10.31 12.68 -1.22
C SER A 99 10.70 12.37 0.22
N PHE A 100 11.53 11.33 0.45
CA PHE A 100 11.92 10.85 1.79
C PHE A 100 13.40 10.49 1.88
N THR A 101 14.25 11.26 1.19
CA THR A 101 15.71 11.10 1.22
C THR A 101 16.40 11.94 2.31
N ASP A 102 15.63 12.49 3.23
CA ASP A 102 16.10 13.22 4.41
C ASP A 102 16.78 12.32 5.46
N SER A 103 16.50 11.03 5.45
CA SER A 103 17.20 10.02 6.24
C SER A 103 17.17 8.65 5.57
N TRP A 104 18.13 7.78 5.93
CA TRP A 104 18.15 6.38 5.48
C TRP A 104 16.92 5.61 5.94
N SER A 105 16.46 5.82 7.17
CA SER A 105 15.30 5.14 7.72
C SER A 105 14.02 5.53 6.99
N ASN A 106 13.81 6.81 6.67
CA ASN A 106 12.64 7.25 5.91
C ASN A 106 12.67 6.71 4.48
N LEU A 107 13.83 6.76 3.83
CA LEU A 107 13.99 6.23 2.49
C LEU A 107 13.70 4.71 2.45
N GLU A 108 14.25 3.94 3.39
CA GLU A 108 14.04 2.49 3.49
C GLU A 108 12.57 2.14 3.64
N GLN A 109 11.82 2.86 4.49
CA GLN A 109 10.39 2.64 4.69
C GLN A 109 9.57 2.80 3.39
N THR A 110 10.03 3.61 2.44
CA THR A 110 9.34 3.71 1.13
C THR A 110 9.45 2.44 0.30
N PHE A 111 10.40 1.56 0.57
CA PHE A 111 10.62 0.30 -0.16
C PHE A 111 9.87 -0.89 0.44
N SER A 112 8.92 -0.67 1.33
CA SER A 112 7.99 -1.72 1.74
C SER A 112 7.00 -2.06 0.63
N PHE A 113 6.71 -3.35 0.39
CA PHE A 113 5.67 -3.77 -0.55
C PHE A 113 4.28 -3.26 -0.19
N VAL A 114 4.01 -2.87 1.05
CA VAL A 114 2.73 -2.21 1.39
C VAL A 114 2.58 -0.84 0.72
N ASN A 115 3.71 -0.17 0.40
CA ASN A 115 3.77 1.09 -0.33
C ASN A 115 3.84 0.91 -1.86
N CYS A 116 3.73 -0.31 -2.35
CA CYS A 116 3.91 -0.67 -3.74
C CYS A 116 2.58 -0.99 -4.42
N ALA A 117 2.37 -0.50 -5.63
CA ALA A 117 1.21 -0.86 -6.44
C ALA A 117 1.64 -1.35 -7.84
N LEU A 118 0.83 -2.24 -8.42
CA LEU A 118 0.94 -2.66 -9.81
C LEU A 118 0.61 -1.48 -10.71
N GLN A 119 1.62 -0.73 -11.14
CA GLN A 119 1.46 0.48 -11.92
C GLN A 119 2.02 0.32 -13.32
N LYS A 120 1.26 0.77 -14.34
CA LYS A 120 1.71 0.70 -15.73
C LYS A 120 3.08 1.40 -15.88
N ASP A 121 4.04 0.72 -16.48
CA ASP A 121 5.44 1.16 -16.60
C ASP A 121 5.58 2.55 -17.23
N ASN A 122 4.85 2.83 -18.32
CA ASN A 122 4.84 4.13 -18.97
C ASN A 122 4.27 5.24 -18.05
N LEU A 123 3.17 4.99 -17.31
CA LEU A 123 2.62 5.91 -16.34
C LEU A 123 3.62 6.17 -15.20
N ASN A 124 4.13 5.10 -14.58
CA ASN A 124 5.04 5.20 -13.44
C ASN A 124 6.32 5.98 -13.76
N ARG A 125 6.94 5.68 -14.91
CA ARG A 125 8.20 6.29 -15.34
C ARG A 125 8.03 7.65 -16.03
N GLY A 126 6.80 7.98 -16.46
CA GLY A 126 6.41 9.21 -17.13
C GLY A 126 5.66 10.19 -16.22
N GLU A 127 4.40 10.44 -16.54
CA GLU A 127 3.58 11.52 -15.98
C GLU A 127 3.37 11.44 -14.47
N TRP A 128 3.32 10.23 -13.91
CA TRP A 128 3.24 10.06 -12.46
C TRP A 128 4.50 10.57 -11.76
N ARG A 129 5.68 10.18 -12.26
CA ARG A 129 6.98 10.66 -11.75
C ARG A 129 7.14 12.18 -11.93
N GLU A 130 6.71 12.72 -13.07
CA GLU A 130 6.80 14.17 -13.33
C GLU A 130 5.91 14.97 -12.37
N LEU A 131 4.70 14.49 -12.09
CA LEU A 131 3.86 15.11 -11.05
C LEU A 131 4.51 14.99 -9.66
N GLU A 132 5.16 13.90 -9.31
CA GLU A 132 5.88 13.76 -8.04
C GLU A 132 7.04 14.75 -7.93
N GLU A 133 7.78 14.97 -9.01
CA GLU A 133 8.84 15.98 -9.09
C GLU A 133 8.25 17.38 -8.87
N GLN A 134 7.14 17.68 -9.53
CA GLN A 134 6.45 18.96 -9.39
C GLN A 134 5.90 19.17 -7.97
N VAL A 135 5.38 18.14 -7.31
CA VAL A 135 4.93 18.23 -5.91
C VAL A 135 6.10 18.55 -4.97
N ARG A 136 7.29 18.00 -5.20
CA ARG A 136 8.50 18.37 -4.43
C ARG A 136 8.89 19.84 -4.68
N ASP A 137 8.82 20.31 -5.92
CA ASP A 137 9.11 21.71 -6.24
C ASP A 137 8.10 22.66 -5.60
N TRP A 138 6.81 22.30 -5.59
CA TRP A 138 5.81 23.09 -4.87
C TRP A 138 6.05 23.07 -3.36
N ALA A 139 6.37 21.93 -2.76
CA ALA A 139 6.65 21.85 -1.34
C ALA A 139 7.85 22.69 -0.92
N LYS A 140 8.87 22.79 -1.77
CA LYS A 140 10.03 23.66 -1.57
C LYS A 140 9.68 25.14 -1.58
N ASN A 141 8.73 25.55 -2.42
CA ASN A 141 8.38 26.97 -2.65
C ASN A 141 7.21 27.44 -1.77
N SER A 142 6.29 26.53 -1.39
CA SER A 142 5.01 26.90 -0.74
C SER A 142 4.82 26.21 0.63
N GLY A 143 5.82 25.47 1.10
CA GLY A 143 5.73 24.71 2.35
C GLY A 143 5.13 23.32 2.19
N PRO A 144 4.93 22.60 3.30
CA PRO A 144 4.49 21.21 3.29
C PRO A 144 3.19 20.99 2.52
N ILE A 145 3.14 19.89 1.74
CA ILE A 145 1.96 19.47 0.98
C ILE A 145 1.52 18.10 1.50
N LYS A 146 0.28 18.01 1.97
CA LYS A 146 -0.32 16.71 2.29
C LYS A 146 -0.78 16.05 1.00
N VAL A 147 -0.45 14.78 0.87
CA VAL A 147 -0.81 13.96 -0.29
C VAL A 147 -1.64 12.77 0.19
N ARG A 148 -2.76 12.54 -0.49
CA ARG A 148 -3.53 11.30 -0.37
C ARG A 148 -3.64 10.67 -1.75
N ILE A 149 -3.39 9.37 -1.84
CA ILE A 149 -3.58 8.58 -3.05
C ILE A 149 -4.62 7.51 -2.74
N GLU A 150 -5.58 7.32 -3.64
CA GLU A 150 -6.58 6.27 -3.56
C GLU A 150 -6.52 5.42 -4.83
N LEU A 151 -6.44 4.10 -4.65
CA LEU A 151 -6.44 3.16 -5.76
C LEU A 151 -7.88 2.82 -6.14
N LYS A 152 -8.18 2.93 -7.42
CA LYS A 152 -9.48 2.59 -7.97
C LYS A 152 -9.49 1.12 -8.40
N PHE A 153 -10.52 0.41 -7.98
CA PHE A 153 -10.81 -0.96 -8.41
C PHE A 153 -12.28 -1.08 -8.84
N SER A 154 -12.54 -1.96 -9.79
CA SER A 154 -13.88 -2.35 -10.23
C SER A 154 -14.03 -3.88 -10.16
N PRO A 155 -15.24 -4.41 -10.34
CA PRO A 155 -15.43 -5.86 -10.47
C PRO A 155 -14.67 -6.49 -11.65
N GLU A 156 -14.31 -5.67 -12.65
CA GLU A 156 -13.59 -6.07 -13.86
C GLU A 156 -12.06 -5.90 -13.74
N SER A 157 -11.57 -5.39 -12.62
CA SER A 157 -10.11 -5.23 -12.38
C SER A 157 -9.38 -6.56 -12.57
N VAL A 158 -8.29 -6.54 -13.30
CA VAL A 158 -7.50 -7.74 -13.62
C VAL A 158 -6.87 -8.31 -12.34
N VAL A 159 -7.08 -9.60 -12.09
CA VAL A 159 -6.36 -10.35 -11.05
C VAL A 159 -5.27 -11.16 -11.73
N LEU A 160 -4.03 -10.97 -11.29
CA LEU A 160 -2.90 -11.74 -11.78
C LEU A 160 -3.00 -13.21 -11.34
N SER A 161 -2.37 -14.13 -12.07
CA SER A 161 -2.31 -15.55 -11.67
C SER A 161 -1.62 -15.78 -10.32
N THR A 162 -0.82 -14.83 -9.87
CA THR A 162 -0.14 -14.78 -8.58
C THR A 162 -1.04 -14.35 -7.42
N GLY A 163 -2.18 -13.68 -7.70
CA GLY A 163 -3.18 -13.26 -6.72
C GLY A 163 -3.41 -11.76 -6.62
N ALA A 164 -2.39 -10.95 -6.93
CA ALA A 164 -2.49 -9.51 -6.82
C ALA A 164 -3.47 -8.92 -7.85
N THR A 165 -4.25 -7.91 -7.44
CA THR A 165 -5.23 -7.23 -8.28
C THR A 165 -4.64 -5.94 -8.84
N VAL A 166 -4.70 -5.77 -10.16
CA VAL A 166 -4.23 -4.55 -10.84
C VAL A 166 -5.25 -3.44 -10.61
N PRO A 167 -4.85 -2.27 -10.08
CA PRO A 167 -5.73 -1.10 -9.98
C PRO A 167 -6.14 -0.60 -11.37
N ASP A 168 -7.39 -0.16 -11.52
CA ASP A 168 -7.89 0.48 -12.76
C ASP A 168 -7.31 1.89 -12.93
N GLY A 169 -6.94 2.55 -11.82
CA GLY A 169 -6.39 3.90 -11.82
C GLY A 169 -6.09 4.42 -10.42
N PHE A 170 -5.62 5.65 -10.38
CA PHE A 170 -5.13 6.30 -9.17
C PHE A 170 -5.68 7.72 -9.08
N TYR A 171 -6.34 8.03 -7.95
CA TYR A 171 -6.59 9.41 -7.54
C TYR A 171 -5.41 9.92 -6.73
N LYS A 172 -4.97 11.15 -6.97
CA LYS A 172 -3.96 11.85 -6.16
C LYS A 172 -4.51 13.20 -5.74
N PHE A 173 -4.70 13.39 -4.46
CA PHE A 173 -5.21 14.60 -3.82
C PHE A 173 -4.05 15.32 -3.13
N LEU A 174 -3.89 16.59 -3.40
CA LEU A 174 -2.89 17.47 -2.82
C LEU A 174 -3.59 18.55 -2.00
N GLU A 175 -3.18 18.74 -0.75
CA GLU A 175 -3.62 19.85 0.10
C GLU A 175 -2.39 20.70 0.46
N PHE A 176 -2.39 21.93 -0.03
CA PHE A 176 -1.31 22.89 0.19
C PHE A 176 -1.42 23.55 1.57
N ASN A 177 -0.32 24.17 2.01
CA ASN A 177 -0.26 24.80 3.32
C ASN A 177 -1.21 25.97 3.50
N ASP A 178 -1.66 26.62 2.42
CA ASP A 178 -2.66 27.68 2.41
C ASP A 178 -4.12 27.17 2.35
N GLY A 179 -4.30 25.85 2.37
CA GLY A 179 -5.61 25.19 2.28
C GLY A 179 -6.13 24.98 0.85
N SER A 180 -5.42 25.47 -0.17
CA SER A 180 -5.77 25.18 -1.56
C SER A 180 -5.56 23.70 -1.88
N LYS A 181 -6.28 23.20 -2.90
CA LYS A 181 -6.25 21.78 -3.28
C LYS A 181 -6.05 21.60 -4.77
N LYS A 182 -5.35 20.54 -5.14
CA LYS A 182 -5.29 20.02 -6.51
C LYS A 182 -5.55 18.54 -6.49
N CYS A 183 -6.28 18.05 -7.48
CA CYS A 183 -6.69 16.65 -7.57
C CYS A 183 -6.43 16.14 -8.98
N TYR A 184 -5.91 14.94 -9.07
CA TYR A 184 -5.56 14.28 -10.33
C TYR A 184 -6.15 12.89 -10.37
N TYR A 185 -6.50 12.43 -11.58
CA TYR A 185 -6.88 11.05 -11.83
C TYR A 185 -6.15 10.49 -13.05
N PHE A 186 -5.44 9.40 -12.83
CA PHE A 186 -4.74 8.66 -13.87
C PHE A 186 -5.35 7.27 -14.02
N LEU A 187 -5.76 6.91 -15.23
CA LEU A 187 -5.99 5.51 -15.57
C LEU A 187 -4.67 4.75 -15.54
N ASN A 188 -4.69 3.50 -15.09
CA ASN A 188 -3.51 2.64 -15.01
C ASN A 188 -3.14 2.05 -16.39
N GLN A 189 -2.78 2.93 -17.32
CA GLN A 189 -2.46 2.61 -18.71
C GLN A 189 -1.36 3.55 -19.23
N ASN A 190 -0.99 3.39 -20.50
CA ASN A 190 -0.07 4.34 -21.13
C ASN A 190 -0.65 5.75 -21.12
N THR A 191 0.17 6.73 -20.75
CA THR A 191 -0.17 8.16 -20.78
C THR A 191 0.14 8.76 -22.14
N GLU A 192 -0.73 9.65 -22.60
CA GLU A 192 -0.61 10.33 -23.92
C GLU A 192 -0.57 11.86 -23.78
N LYS A 193 -0.72 12.36 -22.55
CA LYS A 193 -0.83 13.80 -22.24
C LYS A 193 0.15 14.13 -21.10
N ASN A 194 0.51 15.40 -20.99
CA ASN A 194 1.28 15.90 -19.86
C ASN A 194 0.47 15.75 -18.56
N TRP A 195 1.16 15.57 -17.43
CA TRP A 195 0.56 15.31 -16.12
C TRP A 195 -0.49 16.36 -15.69
N ASP A 196 -0.32 17.64 -16.06
CA ASP A 196 -1.24 18.73 -15.73
C ASP A 196 -2.63 18.58 -16.36
N LEU A 197 -2.72 17.85 -17.49
CA LEU A 197 -3.99 17.57 -18.16
C LEU A 197 -4.80 16.43 -17.53
N TYR A 198 -4.29 15.81 -16.48
CA TYR A 198 -5.00 14.82 -15.65
C TYR A 198 -5.61 15.46 -14.39
N GLU A 199 -5.52 16.79 -14.24
CA GLU A 199 -6.16 17.53 -13.14
C GLU A 199 -7.69 17.42 -13.26
N ILE A 200 -8.35 17.15 -12.13
CA ILE A 200 -9.80 17.04 -11.99
C ILE A 200 -10.30 17.97 -10.89
N ASN A 201 -11.61 18.19 -10.82
CA ASN A 201 -12.21 18.93 -9.70
C ASN A 201 -12.05 18.12 -8.40
N CYS A 202 -11.62 18.79 -7.31
CA CYS A 202 -11.56 18.25 -5.97
C CYS A 202 -12.95 18.31 -5.29
N ASN A 203 -13.89 17.49 -5.72
CA ASN A 203 -15.25 17.46 -5.15
C ASN A 203 -15.32 16.49 -3.97
#